data_39c640bcc3c7903f34afde97a738c086
#
_entry.id   39c640bcc3c7903f34afde97a738c086
#
_cell.length_a   1.000
_cell.length_b   1.000
_cell.length_c   1.000
_cell.angle_alpha   90.00
_cell.angle_beta   90.00
_cell.angle_gamma   90.00
#
_symmetry.space_group_name_H-M   'P 1'
#
loop_
_entity.id
_entity.type
_entity.pdbx_description
1 polymer ?
#
loop_
_entity_poly.entity_id
_entity_poly.type
_entity_poly.pdbx_seq_one_letter_code
_entity_poly.pdbx_strand_id
1 'polypeptide(L)'
;MLDNLKQLHDAIESGLRDRLAGLDRVLAYPEIGKSIETPLVAIELAELEPGHDDGTGRVPLIGRMQARIVVDPLVPGADILVRELSARVLRAVHGETWGLPITPGKQIGSAAEDPFRPDLDTYLVWLVEWVHEFDLGERVEPSSQGREIRWGVYPEIGAEHRGDYVDVAIAEEGHP
;
A
#
# COMPACT_ATOMS: atom_id res chain seq x y z
N MET A 1 -3.34 -8.03 9.34
CA MET A 1 -2.70 -8.68 8.17
C MET A 1 -3.34 -8.08 6.93
N LEU A 2 -2.60 -7.88 5.85
CA LEU A 2 -3.18 -7.45 4.56
C LEU A 2 -3.27 -8.68 3.66
N ASP A 3 -4.49 -9.20 3.48
CA ASP A 3 -4.69 -10.47 2.79
C ASP A 3 -4.94 -10.29 1.28
N ASN A 4 -5.45 -9.11 0.89
CA ASN A 4 -5.74 -8.81 -0.50
C ASN A 4 -5.81 -7.29 -0.76
N LEU A 5 -5.71 -6.90 -2.03
CA LEU A 5 -5.74 -5.51 -2.45
C LEU A 5 -7.10 -4.83 -2.22
N LYS A 6 -8.19 -5.60 -2.14
CA LYS A 6 -9.51 -5.02 -1.86
C LYS A 6 -9.54 -4.37 -0.48
N GLN A 7 -8.93 -5.00 0.54
CA GLN A 7 -8.81 -4.40 1.88
C GLN A 7 -8.08 -3.05 1.84
N LEU A 8 -7.00 -2.96 1.04
CA LEU A 8 -6.27 -1.71 0.85
C LEU A 8 -7.17 -0.62 0.26
N HIS A 9 -7.88 -0.93 -0.82
CA HIS A 9 -8.78 0.03 -1.48
C HIS A 9 -9.93 0.46 -0.58
N ASP A 10 -10.61 -0.47 0.07
CA ASP A 10 -11.73 -0.19 0.97
C ASP A 10 -11.28 0.72 2.14
N ALA A 11 -10.10 0.47 2.71
CA ALA A 11 -9.57 1.27 3.81
C ALA A 11 -9.17 2.69 3.36
N ILE A 12 -8.53 2.84 2.21
CA ILE A 12 -8.18 4.15 1.64
C ILE A 12 -9.45 4.94 1.28
N GLU A 13 -10.41 4.31 0.60
CA GLU A 13 -11.66 4.93 0.21
C GLU A 13 -12.43 5.44 1.44
N SER A 14 -12.62 4.59 2.44
CA SER A 14 -13.28 4.97 3.70
C SER A 14 -12.52 6.07 4.43
N GLY A 15 -11.21 5.91 4.58
CA GLY A 15 -10.37 6.86 5.28
C GLY A 15 -10.30 8.23 4.63
N LEU A 16 -10.30 8.31 3.30
CA LEU A 16 -10.38 9.56 2.56
C LEU A 16 -11.77 10.19 2.68
N ARG A 17 -12.85 9.40 2.56
CA ARG A 17 -14.22 9.89 2.73
C ARG A 17 -14.42 10.55 4.09
N ASP A 18 -13.91 9.93 5.15
CA ASP A 18 -14.02 10.45 6.52
C ASP A 18 -13.25 11.77 6.72
N ARG A 19 -12.12 11.96 6.00
CA ARG A 19 -11.24 13.14 6.14
C ARG A 19 -11.58 14.27 5.18
N LEU A 20 -12.29 13.99 4.10
CA LEU A 20 -12.67 14.98 3.09
C LEU A 20 -14.09 15.49 3.33
N ALA A 21 -14.32 16.10 4.50
CA ALA A 21 -15.65 16.62 4.87
C ALA A 21 -16.30 17.44 3.74
N GLY A 22 -17.55 17.11 3.41
CA GLY A 22 -18.29 17.74 2.32
C GLY A 22 -17.97 17.21 0.92
N LEU A 23 -17.21 16.11 0.84
CA LEU A 23 -16.95 15.37 -0.40
C LEU A 23 -17.34 13.90 -0.20
N ASP A 24 -18.56 13.58 -0.57
CA ASP A 24 -19.11 12.23 -0.36
C ASP A 24 -18.69 11.23 -1.45
N ARG A 25 -18.18 11.74 -2.58
CA ARG A 25 -17.81 10.91 -3.74
C ARG A 25 -16.31 10.63 -3.79
N VAL A 26 -15.91 9.68 -2.98
CA VAL A 26 -14.57 9.07 -3.03
C VAL A 26 -14.77 7.62 -3.45
N LEU A 27 -14.30 7.23 -4.62
CA LEU A 27 -14.58 5.95 -5.24
C LEU A 27 -13.29 5.30 -5.77
N ALA A 28 -13.14 4.00 -5.52
CA ALA A 28 -12.08 3.20 -6.15
C ALA A 28 -12.56 2.71 -7.52
N TYR A 29 -11.76 2.92 -8.55
CA TYR A 29 -12.05 2.52 -9.94
C TYR A 29 -13.46 2.87 -10.43
N PRO A 30 -13.90 4.12 -10.35
CA PRO A 30 -15.23 4.48 -10.78
C PRO A 30 -15.40 4.23 -12.29
N GLU A 31 -16.57 3.75 -12.69
CA GLU A 31 -16.93 3.71 -14.10
C GLU A 31 -17.13 5.14 -14.61
N ILE A 32 -16.32 5.55 -15.58
CA ILE A 32 -16.41 6.85 -16.22
C ILE A 32 -17.46 6.76 -17.32
N GLY A 33 -18.68 7.17 -17.01
CA GLY A 33 -19.78 7.24 -17.98
C GLY A 33 -19.78 8.55 -18.77
N LYS A 34 -20.88 8.79 -19.51
CA LYS A 34 -21.05 10.04 -20.29
C LYS A 34 -21.20 11.31 -19.42
N SER A 35 -21.51 11.15 -18.17
CA SER A 35 -21.66 12.24 -17.20
C SER A 35 -21.21 11.74 -15.82
N ILE A 36 -20.35 12.51 -15.17
CA ILE A 36 -19.83 12.24 -13.84
C ILE A 36 -20.40 13.29 -12.89
N GLU A 37 -20.93 12.83 -11.77
CA GLU A 37 -21.28 13.75 -10.70
C GLU A 37 -20.00 14.23 -10.00
N THR A 38 -19.79 15.53 -9.99
CA THR A 38 -18.62 16.20 -9.41
C THR A 38 -18.99 17.05 -8.20
N PRO A 39 -18.05 17.34 -7.30
CA PRO A 39 -16.66 16.86 -7.31
C PRO A 39 -16.51 15.38 -6.97
N LEU A 40 -15.52 14.72 -7.58
CA LEU A 40 -15.22 13.31 -7.37
C LEU A 40 -13.72 13.14 -7.07
N VAL A 41 -13.37 12.24 -6.15
CA VAL A 41 -12.03 11.70 -6.01
C VAL A 41 -12.05 10.24 -6.47
N ALA A 42 -11.43 9.97 -7.61
CA ALA A 42 -11.26 8.64 -8.16
C ALA A 42 -9.92 8.06 -7.72
N ILE A 43 -9.93 6.91 -7.06
CA ILE A 43 -8.73 6.25 -6.53
C ILE A 43 -8.41 5.04 -7.39
N GLU A 44 -7.13 4.84 -7.70
CA GLU A 44 -6.63 3.64 -8.33
C GLU A 44 -5.25 3.24 -7.82
N LEU A 45 -4.93 1.96 -7.87
CA LEU A 45 -3.58 1.42 -7.74
C LEU A 45 -2.99 1.38 -9.15
N ALA A 46 -2.06 2.28 -9.44
CA ALA A 46 -1.50 2.43 -10.78
C ALA A 46 -0.39 1.44 -11.07
N GLU A 47 0.38 1.06 -10.04
CA GLU A 47 1.55 0.22 -10.21
C GLU A 47 1.84 -0.58 -8.93
N LEU A 48 2.37 -1.79 -9.12
CA LEU A 48 2.95 -2.63 -8.07
C LEU A 48 4.40 -2.92 -8.41
N GLU A 49 5.31 -2.48 -7.56
CA GLU A 49 6.73 -2.77 -7.67
C GLU A 49 7.14 -3.79 -6.59
N PRO A 50 8.19 -4.59 -6.81
CA PRO A 50 8.75 -5.46 -5.78
C PRO A 50 9.26 -4.65 -4.59
N GLY A 51 8.87 -5.06 -3.38
CA GLY A 51 9.37 -4.52 -2.12
C GLY A 51 10.58 -5.30 -1.60
N HIS A 52 10.99 -4.99 -0.37
CA HIS A 52 12.08 -5.70 0.31
C HIS A 52 11.54 -6.97 0.96
N ASP A 53 12.10 -8.13 0.58
CA ASP A 53 11.74 -9.43 1.16
C ASP A 53 12.31 -9.57 2.59
N ASP A 54 11.43 -9.73 3.57
CA ASP A 54 11.79 -9.95 4.98
C ASP A 54 11.93 -11.45 5.33
N GLY A 55 11.81 -12.34 4.35
CA GLY A 55 11.92 -13.79 4.53
C GLY A 55 10.72 -14.44 5.22
N THR A 56 9.62 -13.73 5.40
CA THR A 56 8.40 -14.26 6.05
C THR A 56 7.53 -15.11 5.13
N GLY A 57 7.88 -15.20 3.84
CA GLY A 57 7.11 -15.91 2.81
C GLY A 57 5.90 -15.13 2.29
N ARG A 58 5.66 -13.90 2.79
CA ARG A 58 4.71 -12.96 2.22
C ARG A 58 5.31 -12.29 0.98
N VAL A 59 4.48 -11.73 0.13
CA VAL A 59 4.93 -10.99 -1.06
C VAL A 59 5.12 -9.51 -0.71
N PRO A 60 6.37 -9.01 -0.63
CA PRO A 60 6.63 -7.61 -0.37
C PRO A 60 6.37 -6.77 -1.62
N LEU A 61 5.60 -5.71 -1.47
CA LEU A 61 5.17 -4.84 -2.57
C LEU A 61 5.28 -3.37 -2.19
N ILE A 62 5.59 -2.55 -3.20
CA ILE A 62 5.44 -1.09 -3.17
C ILE A 62 4.27 -0.76 -4.09
N GLY A 63 3.18 -0.27 -3.51
CA GLY A 63 1.99 0.12 -4.26
C GLY A 63 1.98 1.61 -4.53
N ARG A 64 1.94 2.01 -5.83
CA ARG A 64 1.73 3.38 -6.25
C ARG A 64 0.24 3.65 -6.39
N MET A 65 -0.27 4.48 -5.49
CA MET A 65 -1.65 4.91 -5.49
C MET A 65 -1.80 6.23 -6.21
N GLN A 66 -2.89 6.41 -6.92
CA GLN A 66 -3.29 7.63 -7.59
C GLN A 66 -4.68 8.07 -7.12
N ALA A 67 -4.84 9.36 -6.88
CA ALA A 67 -6.15 9.99 -6.72
C ALA A 67 -6.31 11.07 -7.77
N ARG A 68 -7.34 10.96 -8.61
CA ARG A 68 -7.76 12.01 -9.54
C ARG A 68 -8.91 12.78 -8.94
N ILE A 69 -8.69 14.07 -8.78
CA ILE A 69 -9.69 15.01 -8.30
C ILE A 69 -10.36 15.62 -9.52
N VAL A 70 -11.64 15.32 -9.70
CA VAL A 70 -12.43 15.69 -10.89
C VAL A 70 -13.44 16.75 -10.51
N VAL A 71 -13.43 17.87 -11.20
CA VAL A 71 -14.33 19.02 -10.96
C VAL A 71 -14.92 19.48 -12.30
N ASP A 72 -16.21 19.81 -12.31
CA ASP A 72 -16.86 20.42 -13.47
C ASP A 72 -16.31 21.84 -13.67
N PRO A 73 -15.74 22.16 -14.85
CA PRO A 73 -15.19 23.49 -15.14
C PRO A 73 -16.25 24.59 -15.15
N LEU A 74 -17.54 24.27 -15.26
CA LEU A 74 -18.64 25.23 -15.26
C LEU A 74 -19.02 25.71 -13.86
N VAL A 75 -18.54 25.07 -12.81
CA VAL A 75 -18.76 25.50 -11.43
C VAL A 75 -17.97 26.78 -11.16
N PRO A 76 -18.59 27.84 -10.63
CA PRO A 76 -17.88 29.07 -10.25
C PRO A 76 -16.71 28.78 -9.30
N GLY A 77 -15.49 29.19 -9.65
CA GLY A 77 -14.30 28.94 -8.85
C GLY A 77 -13.72 27.52 -8.98
N ALA A 78 -14.09 26.77 -10.01
CA ALA A 78 -13.63 25.40 -10.24
C ALA A 78 -12.10 25.25 -10.19
N ASP A 79 -11.36 26.23 -10.74
CA ASP A 79 -9.90 26.25 -10.71
C ASP A 79 -9.30 26.26 -9.31
N ILE A 80 -9.86 27.02 -8.40
CA ILE A 80 -9.39 27.02 -7.00
C ILE A 80 -9.91 25.80 -6.26
N LEU A 81 -11.14 25.38 -6.53
CA LEU A 81 -11.75 24.22 -5.90
C LEU A 81 -10.96 22.95 -6.13
N VAL A 82 -10.53 22.67 -7.38
CA VAL A 82 -9.76 21.46 -7.69
C VAL A 82 -8.42 21.46 -6.96
N ARG A 83 -7.76 22.62 -6.83
CA ARG A 83 -6.50 22.78 -6.11
C ARG A 83 -6.66 22.60 -4.59
N GLU A 84 -7.71 23.18 -4.02
CA GLU A 84 -8.03 23.02 -2.59
C GLU A 84 -8.34 21.57 -2.24
N LEU A 85 -9.14 20.88 -3.07
CA LEU A 85 -9.42 19.47 -2.89
C LEU A 85 -8.16 18.61 -3.01
N SER A 86 -7.28 18.91 -3.96
CA SER A 86 -5.99 18.22 -4.11
C SER A 86 -5.09 18.41 -2.88
N ALA A 87 -5.03 19.63 -2.35
CA ALA A 87 -4.28 19.91 -1.11
C ALA A 87 -4.88 19.16 0.10
N ARG A 88 -6.21 19.04 0.17
CA ARG A 88 -6.89 18.24 1.22
C ARG A 88 -6.59 16.77 1.10
N VAL A 89 -6.58 16.20 -0.13
CA VAL A 89 -6.17 14.80 -0.38
C VAL A 89 -4.73 14.59 0.04
N LEU A 90 -3.79 15.47 -0.37
CA LEU A 90 -2.39 15.41 0.05
C LEU A 90 -2.23 15.36 1.57
N ARG A 91 -2.94 16.23 2.27
CA ARG A 91 -2.93 16.25 3.74
C ARG A 91 -3.52 14.98 4.35
N ALA A 92 -4.54 14.40 3.73
CA ALA A 92 -5.20 13.19 4.21
C ALA A 92 -4.34 11.94 4.03
N VAL A 93 -3.53 11.86 2.96
CA VAL A 93 -2.66 10.70 2.68
C VAL A 93 -1.31 10.79 3.40
N HIS A 94 -0.87 12.00 3.76
CA HIS A 94 0.44 12.20 4.36
C HIS A 94 0.57 11.50 5.71
N GLY A 95 1.48 10.53 5.79
CA GLY A 95 1.75 9.79 7.01
C GLY A 95 0.65 8.81 7.44
N GLU A 96 -0.37 8.58 6.60
CA GLU A 96 -1.51 7.73 6.94
C GLU A 96 -1.25 6.26 6.58
N THR A 97 -1.70 5.35 7.44
CA THR A 97 -1.64 3.89 7.25
C THR A 97 -3.01 3.26 7.05
N TRP A 98 -4.08 4.05 7.17
CA TRP A 98 -5.48 3.61 7.03
C TRP A 98 -5.88 2.50 8.03
N GLY A 99 -5.15 2.39 9.15
CA GLY A 99 -5.33 1.31 10.12
C GLY A 99 -4.85 -0.07 9.64
N LEU A 100 -4.08 -0.12 8.57
CA LEU A 100 -3.49 -1.33 7.99
C LEU A 100 -2.00 -1.47 8.36
N PRO A 101 -1.45 -2.70 8.32
CA PRO A 101 -0.02 -2.96 8.52
C PRO A 101 0.78 -2.63 7.25
N ILE A 102 0.82 -1.36 6.89
CA ILE A 102 1.51 -0.81 5.72
C ILE A 102 2.35 0.39 6.13
N THR A 103 3.31 0.79 5.31
CA THR A 103 4.06 2.02 5.60
C THR A 103 3.17 3.26 5.51
N PRO A 104 3.49 4.32 6.28
CA PRO A 104 2.80 5.60 6.15
C PRO A 104 2.84 6.13 4.72
N GLY A 105 1.72 6.68 4.26
CA GLY A 105 1.61 7.26 2.92
C GLY A 105 2.66 8.33 2.66
N LYS A 106 3.43 8.14 1.60
CA LYS A 106 4.48 9.05 1.16
C LYS A 106 4.15 9.59 -0.22
N GLN A 107 3.90 10.89 -0.31
CA GLN A 107 3.69 11.54 -1.59
C GLN A 107 4.89 11.36 -2.51
N ILE A 108 4.62 11.12 -3.79
CA ILE A 108 5.59 11.09 -4.88
C ILE A 108 5.18 12.10 -5.95
N GLY A 109 6.17 12.76 -6.56
CA GLY A 109 5.90 13.75 -7.58
C GLY A 109 5.16 15.00 -7.07
N SER A 110 4.62 15.77 -8.00
CA SER A 110 3.83 16.98 -7.76
C SER A 110 2.33 16.68 -7.91
N ALA A 111 1.50 17.34 -7.11
CA ALA A 111 0.08 17.41 -7.43
C ALA A 111 -0.12 18.42 -8.56
N ALA A 112 -0.61 17.99 -9.70
CA ALA A 112 -0.74 18.81 -10.89
C ALA A 112 -1.92 18.38 -11.78
N GLU A 113 -2.24 19.20 -12.76
CA GLU A 113 -3.22 18.85 -13.78
C GLU A 113 -2.83 17.57 -14.52
N ASP A 114 -3.80 16.67 -14.73
CA ASP A 114 -3.64 15.41 -15.43
C ASP A 114 -4.26 15.48 -16.83
N PRO A 115 -3.48 15.78 -17.88
CA PRO A 115 -3.98 15.89 -19.24
C PRO A 115 -4.10 14.54 -19.96
N PHE A 116 -3.79 13.42 -19.29
CA PHE A 116 -3.63 12.11 -19.94
C PHE A 116 -4.85 11.18 -19.81
N ARG A 117 -6.02 11.72 -19.44
CA ARG A 117 -7.26 10.94 -19.32
C ARG A 117 -8.32 11.46 -20.30
N PRO A 118 -8.35 10.93 -21.54
CA PRO A 118 -9.29 11.35 -22.59
C PRO A 118 -10.77 11.20 -22.20
N ASP A 119 -11.07 10.24 -21.33
CA ASP A 119 -12.40 10.02 -20.74
C ASP A 119 -12.84 11.12 -19.78
N LEU A 120 -11.94 12.01 -19.38
CA LEU A 120 -12.16 13.14 -18.48
C LEU A 120 -11.87 14.52 -19.12
N ASP A 121 -11.66 14.58 -20.43
CA ASP A 121 -11.26 15.80 -21.17
C ASP A 121 -12.18 17.02 -20.96
N THR A 122 -13.44 16.79 -20.56
CA THR A 122 -14.42 17.86 -20.32
C THR A 122 -14.40 18.37 -18.88
N TYR A 123 -13.55 17.83 -18.01
CA TYR A 123 -13.44 18.16 -16.61
C TYR A 123 -12.08 18.79 -16.29
N LEU A 124 -12.01 19.52 -15.18
CA LEU A 124 -10.72 19.85 -14.56
C LEU A 124 -10.28 18.67 -13.71
N VAL A 125 -9.11 18.10 -14.04
CA VAL A 125 -8.58 16.93 -13.37
C VAL A 125 -7.21 17.23 -12.79
N TRP A 126 -7.04 16.96 -11.50
CA TRP A 126 -5.74 17.01 -10.84
C TRP A 126 -5.37 15.63 -10.31
N LEU A 127 -4.10 15.26 -10.47
CA LEU A 127 -3.52 14.00 -10.02
C LEU A 127 -2.72 14.22 -8.73
N VAL A 128 -2.95 13.37 -7.75
CA VAL A 128 -2.15 13.21 -6.54
C VAL A 128 -1.64 11.78 -6.51
N GLU A 129 -0.35 11.58 -6.28
CA GLU A 129 0.26 10.28 -6.21
C GLU A 129 0.97 10.07 -4.88
N TRP A 130 0.91 8.84 -4.36
CA TRP A 130 1.64 8.43 -3.17
C TRP A 130 1.96 6.95 -3.22
N VAL A 131 2.86 6.51 -2.34
CA VAL A 131 3.23 5.10 -2.21
C VAL A 131 2.98 4.59 -0.81
N HIS A 132 2.70 3.30 -0.72
CA HIS A 132 2.77 2.48 0.48
C HIS A 132 3.62 1.25 0.20
N GLU A 133 4.39 0.83 1.19
CA GLU A 133 5.04 -0.49 1.18
C GLU A 133 4.25 -1.41 2.10
N PHE A 134 4.02 -2.64 1.64
CA PHE A 134 3.26 -3.64 2.39
C PHE A 134 3.61 -5.05 1.95
N ASP A 135 3.32 -6.00 2.83
CA ASP A 135 3.42 -7.42 2.50
C ASP A 135 2.02 -8.01 2.30
N LEU A 136 1.85 -8.73 1.20
CA LEU A 136 0.59 -9.35 0.84
C LEU A 136 0.62 -10.85 1.11
N GLY A 137 -0.46 -11.37 1.69
CA GLY A 137 -0.67 -12.78 1.95
C GLY A 137 -0.33 -13.21 3.38
N GLU A 138 -0.38 -14.51 3.61
CA GLU A 138 -0.15 -15.11 4.91
C GLU A 138 1.36 -15.32 5.18
N ARG A 139 1.74 -15.17 6.43
CA ARG A 139 3.08 -15.52 6.88
C ARG A 139 3.27 -17.04 6.82
N VAL A 140 4.31 -17.47 6.13
CA VAL A 140 4.70 -18.87 6.16
C VAL A 140 5.50 -19.11 7.44
N GLU A 141 4.87 -19.72 8.45
CA GLU A 141 5.62 -20.19 9.61
C GLU A 141 6.66 -21.22 9.14
N PRO A 142 7.94 -21.02 9.45
CA PRO A 142 8.94 -22.02 9.16
C PRO A 142 8.46 -23.32 9.80
N SER A 143 8.30 -24.37 8.98
CA SER A 143 7.88 -25.68 9.51
C SER A 143 8.80 -26.05 10.65
N SER A 144 8.25 -26.18 11.86
CA SER A 144 8.95 -26.62 13.06
C SER A 144 9.35 -28.10 13.00
N GLN A 145 9.35 -28.71 11.82
CA GLN A 145 10.03 -29.96 11.59
C GLN A 145 11.52 -29.65 11.72
N GLY A 146 11.96 -29.73 12.97
CA GLY A 146 13.27 -29.37 13.41
C GLY A 146 14.34 -30.00 12.54
N ARG A 147 15.02 -29.18 11.76
CA ARG A 147 16.36 -29.54 11.35
C ARG A 147 17.17 -29.55 12.64
N GLU A 148 17.50 -30.74 13.11
CA GLU A 148 18.48 -30.87 14.19
C GLU A 148 19.74 -30.13 13.77
N ILE A 149 20.00 -28.99 14.42
CA ILE A 149 21.22 -28.24 14.20
C ILE A 149 22.27 -28.89 15.09
N ARG A 150 23.29 -29.49 14.46
CA ARG A 150 24.41 -30.09 15.14
C ARG A 150 25.67 -29.33 14.78
N TRP A 151 26.57 -29.16 15.73
CA TRP A 151 27.87 -28.55 15.48
C TRP A 151 28.98 -29.58 15.71
N GLY A 152 30.04 -29.45 14.93
CA GLY A 152 31.26 -30.26 15.06
C GLY A 152 32.49 -29.36 14.99
N VAL A 153 33.62 -29.85 15.50
CA VAL A 153 34.89 -29.12 15.51
C VAL A 153 35.84 -29.74 14.50
N TYR A 154 36.45 -28.88 13.66
CA TYR A 154 37.48 -29.34 12.75
C TYR A 154 38.69 -29.93 13.52
N PRO A 155 39.29 -31.08 13.10
CA PRO A 155 39.08 -31.76 11.80
C PRO A 155 37.93 -32.78 11.77
N GLU A 156 37.22 -33.01 12.86
CA GLU A 156 36.20 -34.06 13.03
C GLU A 156 34.82 -33.60 12.49
N ILE A 157 34.80 -33.22 11.21
CA ILE A 157 33.61 -32.80 10.50
C ILE A 157 33.40 -33.64 9.24
N GLY A 158 32.15 -33.85 8.83
CA GLY A 158 31.79 -34.63 7.64
C GLY A 158 30.89 -35.82 7.95
N ALA A 159 30.52 -36.55 6.92
CA ALA A 159 29.55 -37.65 7.05
C ALA A 159 30.06 -38.82 7.91
N GLU A 160 31.36 -39.01 7.94
CA GLU A 160 32.05 -40.06 8.73
C GLU A 160 32.07 -39.71 10.24
N HIS A 161 31.94 -38.46 10.60
CA HIS A 161 31.97 -37.95 11.99
C HIS A 161 30.60 -37.64 12.55
N ARG A 162 29.51 -38.17 11.96
CA ARG A 162 28.14 -37.87 12.41
C ARG A 162 27.89 -38.16 13.88
N GLY A 163 28.61 -39.12 14.48
CA GLY A 163 28.49 -39.46 15.89
C GLY A 163 29.15 -38.47 16.84
N ASP A 164 30.01 -37.59 16.34
CA ASP A 164 30.83 -36.66 17.11
C ASP A 164 30.19 -35.26 17.18
N TYR A 165 29.10 -35.08 16.46
CA TYR A 165 28.34 -33.81 16.48
C TYR A 165 27.48 -33.68 17.75
N VAL A 166 27.48 -32.50 18.32
CA VAL A 166 26.71 -32.16 19.50
C VAL A 166 25.43 -31.45 19.07
N ASP A 167 24.29 -31.87 19.61
CA ASP A 167 23.01 -31.18 19.39
C ASP A 167 23.01 -29.80 20.03
N VAL A 168 22.62 -28.77 19.26
CA VAL A 168 22.40 -27.44 19.80
C VAL A 168 21.03 -27.44 20.49
N ALA A 169 21.04 -27.48 21.82
CA ALA A 169 19.81 -27.22 22.58
C ALA A 169 19.42 -25.76 22.36
N ILE A 170 18.33 -25.53 21.64
CA ILE A 170 17.69 -24.22 21.57
C ILE A 170 17.09 -23.97 22.97
N ALA A 171 17.73 -23.10 23.75
CA ALA A 171 17.14 -22.62 24.98
C ALA A 171 15.84 -21.89 24.63
N GLU A 172 14.69 -22.46 25.00
CA GLU A 172 13.45 -21.69 25.06
C GLU A 172 13.65 -20.60 26.08
N GLU A 173 13.88 -19.36 25.62
CA GLU A 173 13.81 -18.19 26.49
C GLU A 173 12.36 -18.04 26.94
N GLY A 174 12.06 -18.61 28.11
CA GLY A 174 10.84 -18.34 28.84
C GLY A 174 10.82 -16.86 29.19
N HIS A 175 9.94 -16.11 28.60
CA HIS A 175 9.60 -14.77 29.04
C HIS A 175 8.88 -14.85 30.38
N PRO A 176 9.32 -14.07 31.41
CA PRO A 176 8.59 -13.93 32.65
C PRO A 176 7.31 -13.12 32.49
#